data_0cdf29f1fccc7ee14d99cd0f7e539b50
#
_entry.id   0cdf29f1fccc7ee14d99cd0f7e539b50
#
_cell.length_a   1.000
_cell.length_b   1.000
_cell.length_c   1.000
_cell.angle_alpha   90.00
_cell.angle_beta   90.00
_cell.angle_gamma   90.00
#
_symmetry.space_group_name_H-M   'P 1'
#
loop_
_entity.id
_entity.type
_entity.pdbx_description
1 polymer ?
#
loop_
_entity_poly.entity_id
_entity_poly.type
_entity_poly.pdbx_seq_one_letter_code
_entity_poly.pdbx_strand_id
1 'polypeptide(L)'
;LVRVETQIDNTRDLHWPEVGEYRAAFYFQSIIESLRGLAETDEEVMTVGLRLTEAIFLNLKNKIKAREELKTGIKFTTPWGKGIGIKTGNKYVGWEGEVAGFSVVVQKDPQRGGVRIYSRWDTGADLTRVYNKVKLLDPDSDWFLHAGKKFLLNQASVNKGMRPTKLSLEKLIEIIKEG
;
A
#
# COMPACT_ATOMS: atom_id res chain seq x y z
N LEU A 1 16.24 1.58 14.23
CA LEU A 1 15.54 2.24 13.11
C LEU A 1 15.76 1.47 11.80
N VAL A 2 16.98 1.33 11.28
CA VAL A 2 17.27 0.64 10.00
C VAL A 2 16.62 -0.74 9.93
N ARG A 3 16.73 -1.58 10.98
CA ARG A 3 16.10 -2.91 11.01
C ARG A 3 14.57 -2.84 10.93
N VAL A 4 13.95 -1.84 11.55
CA VAL A 4 12.50 -1.61 11.51
C VAL A 4 12.05 -1.18 10.13
N GLU A 5 12.71 -0.21 9.54
CA GLU A 5 12.42 0.27 8.18
C GLU A 5 12.58 -0.84 7.16
N THR A 6 13.66 -1.64 7.24
CA THR A 6 13.87 -2.80 6.37
C THR A 6 12.73 -3.82 6.50
N GLN A 7 12.23 -4.06 7.71
CA GLN A 7 11.11 -4.97 7.95
C GLN A 7 9.82 -4.41 7.32
N ILE A 8 9.52 -3.14 7.54
CA ILE A 8 8.36 -2.47 6.94
C ILE A 8 8.44 -2.48 5.41
N ASP A 9 9.60 -2.19 4.84
CA ASP A 9 9.82 -2.19 3.39
C ASP A 9 9.62 -3.58 2.78
N ASN A 10 10.08 -4.63 3.44
CA ASN A 10 10.00 -5.98 2.92
C ASN A 10 8.62 -6.62 3.09
N THR A 11 7.97 -6.41 4.24
CA THR A 11 6.72 -7.07 4.60
C THR A 11 5.53 -6.14 4.69
N ARG A 12 5.75 -4.82 4.65
CA ARG A 12 4.74 -3.75 4.81
C ARG A 12 3.99 -3.81 6.14
N ASP A 13 4.51 -4.58 7.07
CA ASP A 13 3.92 -4.74 8.39
C ASP A 13 5.00 -4.72 9.48
N LEU A 14 4.60 -4.28 10.66
CA LEU A 14 5.34 -4.44 11.90
C LEU A 14 5.16 -5.86 12.46
N HIS A 15 5.06 -6.87 11.56
CA HIS A 15 4.99 -8.25 11.98
C HIS A 15 6.38 -8.76 12.36
N TRP A 16 6.60 -8.90 13.66
CA TRP A 16 7.80 -9.45 14.22
C TRP A 16 7.55 -10.92 14.59
N PRO A 17 8.39 -11.85 14.15
CA PRO A 17 8.24 -13.26 14.51
C PRO A 17 8.45 -13.52 16.01
N GLU A 18 9.10 -12.61 16.69
CA GLU A 18 9.32 -12.65 18.13
C GLU A 18 8.46 -11.60 18.82
N VAL A 19 7.94 -11.89 20.02
CA VAL A 19 7.22 -10.91 20.86
C VAL A 19 8.18 -9.76 21.14
N GLY A 20 8.11 -8.74 20.27
CA GLY A 20 9.27 -7.91 20.02
C GLY A 20 9.39 -6.74 20.96
N GLU A 21 10.57 -6.57 21.47
CA GLU A 21 11.05 -5.44 22.24
C GLU A 21 10.80 -4.09 21.54
N TYR A 22 10.85 -4.05 20.21
CA TYR A 22 10.75 -2.80 19.45
C TYR A 22 9.34 -2.42 19.02
N ARG A 23 8.39 -3.35 18.93
CA ARG A 23 7.01 -3.09 18.50
C ARG A 23 6.31 -2.10 19.45
N ALA A 24 6.54 -2.25 20.74
CA ALA A 24 5.95 -1.38 21.76
C ALA A 24 6.39 0.09 21.63
N ALA A 25 7.60 0.34 21.10
CA ALA A 25 8.10 1.70 20.87
C ALA A 25 7.26 2.50 19.86
N PHE A 26 6.48 1.83 19.00
CA PHE A 26 5.61 2.44 18.00
C PHE A 26 4.14 2.56 18.47
N TYR A 27 3.83 2.15 19.70
CA TYR A 27 2.50 2.38 20.25
C TYR A 27 2.32 3.86 20.59
N PHE A 28 1.13 4.37 20.31
CA PHE A 28 0.80 5.76 20.55
C PHE A 28 1.14 6.22 21.98
N GLN A 29 0.81 5.40 22.97
CA GLN A 29 1.15 5.67 24.37
C GLN A 29 2.66 5.83 24.58
N SER A 30 3.48 4.93 24.07
CA SER A 30 4.95 4.99 24.20
C SER A 30 5.52 6.23 23.52
N ILE A 31 4.94 6.65 22.39
CA ILE A 31 5.33 7.88 21.71
C ILE A 31 5.01 9.10 22.60
N ILE A 32 3.81 9.17 23.20
CA ILE A 32 3.41 10.28 24.10
C ILE A 32 4.28 10.31 25.36
N GLU A 33 4.58 9.15 25.93
CA GLU A 33 5.50 9.07 27.10
C GLU A 33 6.90 9.58 26.74
N SER A 34 7.41 9.24 25.58
CA SER A 34 8.71 9.72 25.10
C SER A 34 8.71 11.22 24.81
N LEU A 35 7.60 11.78 24.33
CA LEU A 35 7.46 13.22 24.11
C LEU A 35 7.61 14.02 25.41
N ARG A 36 7.16 13.50 26.55
CA ARG A 36 7.35 14.16 27.86
C ARG A 36 8.84 14.36 28.22
N GLY A 37 9.72 13.46 27.75
CA GLY A 37 11.15 13.59 27.96
C GLY A 37 11.85 14.57 27.00
N LEU A 38 11.17 14.99 25.93
CA LEU A 38 11.69 15.90 24.89
C LEU A 38 11.09 17.30 24.99
N ALA A 39 9.87 17.42 25.47
CA ALA A 39 9.13 18.68 25.57
C ALA A 39 9.56 19.48 26.81
N GLU A 40 9.55 20.81 26.69
CA GLU A 40 9.84 21.72 27.79
C GLU A 40 8.61 21.97 28.68
N THR A 41 7.40 21.78 28.13
CA THR A 41 6.14 22.05 28.82
C THR A 41 5.07 20.99 28.55
N ASP A 42 4.11 20.83 29.46
CA ASP A 42 2.94 19.97 29.28
C ASP A 42 2.05 20.44 28.11
N GLU A 43 2.02 21.75 27.82
CA GLU A 43 1.28 22.32 26.71
C GLU A 43 1.85 21.86 25.36
N GLU A 44 3.17 21.77 25.24
CA GLU A 44 3.83 21.24 24.05
C GLU A 44 3.48 19.74 23.85
N VAL A 45 3.55 18.94 24.91
CA VAL A 45 3.13 17.52 24.85
C VAL A 45 1.68 17.38 24.41
N MET A 46 0.79 18.21 24.99
CA MET A 46 -0.63 18.21 24.63
C MET A 46 -0.84 18.58 23.16
N THR A 47 -0.18 19.62 22.69
CA THR A 47 -0.29 20.11 21.31
C THR A 47 0.13 19.03 20.30
N VAL A 48 1.29 18.41 20.52
CA VAL A 48 1.80 17.32 19.65
C VAL A 48 0.89 16.09 19.74
N GLY A 49 0.46 15.72 20.95
CA GLY A 49 -0.45 14.60 21.19
C GLY A 49 -1.77 14.75 20.44
N LEU A 50 -2.38 15.94 20.47
CA LEU A 50 -3.60 16.24 19.72
C LEU A 50 -3.38 16.13 18.20
N ARG A 51 -2.28 16.65 17.68
CA ARG A 51 -1.93 16.52 16.25
C ARG A 51 -1.75 15.06 15.81
N LEU A 52 -1.10 14.26 16.63
CA LEU A 52 -0.95 12.81 16.35
C LEU A 52 -2.30 12.11 16.37
N THR A 53 -3.18 12.46 17.32
CA THR A 53 -4.55 11.91 17.41
C THR A 53 -5.38 12.27 16.17
N GLU A 54 -5.31 13.52 15.72
CA GLU A 54 -5.97 13.96 14.47
C GLU A 54 -5.45 13.17 13.26
N ALA A 55 -4.14 12.95 13.17
CA ALA A 55 -3.53 12.17 12.10
C ALA A 55 -3.98 10.70 12.10
N ILE A 56 -4.07 10.08 13.29
CA ILE A 56 -4.60 8.72 13.46
C ILE A 56 -6.07 8.67 13.02
N PHE A 57 -6.89 9.63 13.47
CA PHE A 57 -8.29 9.71 13.09
C PHE A 57 -8.48 9.83 11.58
N LEU A 58 -7.71 10.70 10.93
CA LEU A 58 -7.73 10.85 9.47
C LEU A 58 -7.31 9.55 8.76
N ASN A 59 -6.29 8.86 9.27
CA ASN A 59 -5.86 7.57 8.75
C ASN A 59 -6.99 6.53 8.82
N LEU A 60 -7.62 6.38 9.99
CA LEU A 60 -8.73 5.45 10.20
C LEU A 60 -9.92 5.78 9.30
N LYS A 61 -10.28 7.05 9.16
CA LYS A 61 -11.36 7.51 8.26
C LYS A 61 -11.06 7.12 6.80
N ASN A 62 -9.84 7.32 6.34
CA ASN A 62 -9.44 6.95 4.98
C ASN A 62 -9.43 5.44 4.76
N LYS A 63 -9.05 4.64 5.76
CA LYS A 63 -9.13 3.17 5.72
C LYS A 63 -10.58 2.68 5.64
N ILE A 64 -11.48 3.25 6.46
CA ILE A 64 -12.92 2.94 6.39
C ILE A 64 -13.45 3.24 4.98
N LYS A 65 -13.13 4.41 4.43
CA LYS A 65 -13.49 4.76 3.06
C LYS A 65 -12.95 3.75 2.05
N ALA A 66 -11.71 3.30 2.19
CA ALA A 66 -11.12 2.29 1.31
C ALA A 66 -11.89 0.96 1.36
N ARG A 67 -12.34 0.52 2.54
CA ARG A 67 -13.17 -0.69 2.68
C ARG A 67 -14.51 -0.57 1.95
N GLU A 68 -15.16 0.59 2.04
CA GLU A 68 -16.41 0.84 1.30
C GLU A 68 -16.18 0.84 -0.21
N GLU A 69 -15.11 1.50 -0.67
CA GLU A 69 -14.73 1.51 -2.08
C GLU A 69 -14.44 0.10 -2.62
N LEU A 70 -13.78 -0.76 -1.85
CA LEU A 70 -13.49 -2.14 -2.22
C LEU A 70 -14.75 -2.98 -2.50
N LYS A 71 -15.89 -2.65 -1.90
CA LYS A 71 -17.17 -3.34 -2.18
C LYS A 71 -17.60 -3.23 -3.64
N THR A 72 -17.18 -2.17 -4.33
CA THR A 72 -17.52 -1.90 -5.75
C THR A 72 -16.48 -2.42 -6.73
N GLY A 73 -15.38 -3.02 -6.23
CA GLY A 73 -14.29 -3.51 -7.04
C GLY A 73 -14.64 -4.75 -7.86
N ILE A 74 -13.96 -4.92 -9.00
CA ILE A 74 -14.06 -6.08 -9.87
C ILE A 74 -13.28 -7.23 -9.25
N LYS A 75 -13.98 -8.27 -8.78
CA LYS A 75 -13.35 -9.47 -8.22
C LYS A 75 -12.95 -10.43 -9.33
N PHE A 76 -11.78 -11.06 -9.20
CA PHE A 76 -11.26 -12.02 -10.16
C PHE A 76 -10.39 -13.07 -9.47
N THR A 77 -10.01 -14.12 -10.21
CA THR A 77 -9.09 -15.16 -9.70
C THR A 77 -7.75 -15.04 -10.40
N THR A 78 -6.69 -15.27 -9.66
CA THR A 78 -5.30 -15.33 -10.14
C THR A 78 -4.68 -16.67 -9.78
N PRO A 79 -3.51 -17.04 -10.33
CA PRO A 79 -2.76 -18.21 -9.87
C PRO A 79 -2.38 -18.16 -8.38
N TRP A 80 -2.37 -16.97 -7.79
CA TRP A 80 -2.00 -16.73 -6.39
C TRP A 80 -3.20 -16.58 -5.45
N GLY A 81 -4.43 -16.72 -5.96
CA GLY A 81 -5.67 -16.61 -5.20
C GLY A 81 -6.61 -15.50 -5.68
N LYS A 82 -7.46 -15.00 -4.79
CA LYS A 82 -8.48 -13.99 -5.12
C LYS A 82 -7.83 -12.63 -5.38
N GLY A 83 -8.23 -11.97 -6.47
CA GLY A 83 -7.84 -10.60 -6.80
C GLY A 83 -9.02 -9.64 -6.78
N ILE A 84 -8.72 -8.36 -6.67
CA ILE A 84 -9.68 -7.27 -6.80
C ILE A 84 -9.08 -6.11 -7.58
N GLY A 85 -9.81 -5.58 -8.55
CA GLY A 85 -9.48 -4.38 -9.31
C GLY A 85 -10.41 -3.23 -8.98
N ILE A 86 -9.87 -2.03 -8.79
CA ILE A 86 -10.65 -0.87 -8.40
C ILE A 86 -10.15 0.43 -9.03
N LYS A 87 -11.07 1.30 -9.43
CA LYS A 87 -10.79 2.66 -9.92
C LYS A 87 -10.93 3.64 -8.76
N THR A 88 -9.80 4.06 -8.17
CA THR A 88 -9.78 5.01 -7.05
C THR A 88 -8.42 5.68 -6.88
N GLY A 89 -8.41 6.92 -6.39
CA GLY A 89 -7.21 7.61 -5.92
C GLY A 89 -6.87 7.31 -4.45
N ASN A 90 -7.67 6.54 -3.74
CA ASN A 90 -7.45 6.24 -2.32
C ASN A 90 -6.29 5.24 -2.14
N LYS A 91 -5.17 5.74 -1.61
CA LYS A 91 -3.95 4.93 -1.42
C LYS A 91 -4.09 3.75 -0.44
N TYR A 92 -5.13 3.74 0.38
CA TYR A 92 -5.34 2.71 1.40
C TYR A 92 -6.01 1.44 0.87
N VAL A 93 -6.56 1.45 -0.36
CA VAL A 93 -7.24 0.26 -0.92
C VAL A 93 -6.31 -0.94 -1.10
N GLY A 94 -5.02 -0.73 -1.34
CA GLY A 94 -4.03 -1.82 -1.41
C GLY A 94 -3.97 -2.59 -0.09
N TRP A 95 -3.74 -1.88 1.00
CA TRP A 95 -3.67 -2.45 2.35
C TRP A 95 -5.01 -3.08 2.79
N GLU A 96 -6.11 -2.32 2.66
CA GLU A 96 -7.43 -2.81 3.08
C GLU A 96 -7.90 -4.01 2.24
N GLY A 97 -7.49 -4.10 0.98
CA GLY A 97 -7.74 -5.26 0.14
C GLY A 97 -6.97 -6.51 0.63
N GLU A 98 -5.70 -6.35 1.02
CA GLU A 98 -4.92 -7.42 1.64
C GLU A 98 -5.56 -7.88 2.96
N VAL A 99 -5.98 -6.96 3.82
CA VAL A 99 -6.71 -7.25 5.08
C VAL A 99 -8.04 -7.98 4.80
N ALA A 100 -8.73 -7.63 3.71
CA ALA A 100 -9.95 -8.31 3.26
C ALA A 100 -9.70 -9.70 2.64
N GLY A 101 -8.46 -10.16 2.57
CA GLY A 101 -8.09 -11.50 2.12
C GLY A 101 -7.84 -11.62 0.61
N PHE A 102 -7.71 -10.50 -0.12
CA PHE A 102 -7.30 -10.55 -1.52
C PHE A 102 -5.79 -10.78 -1.63
N SER A 103 -5.40 -11.72 -2.49
CA SER A 103 -4.00 -12.02 -2.80
C SER A 103 -3.36 -10.96 -3.68
N VAL A 104 -4.17 -10.32 -4.53
CA VAL A 104 -3.73 -9.24 -5.44
C VAL A 104 -4.76 -8.12 -5.45
N VAL A 105 -4.28 -6.87 -5.35
CA VAL A 105 -5.10 -5.67 -5.48
C VAL A 105 -4.57 -4.82 -6.63
N VAL A 106 -5.43 -4.49 -7.58
CA VAL A 106 -5.13 -3.62 -8.72
C VAL A 106 -5.87 -2.31 -8.55
N GLN A 107 -5.13 -1.25 -8.31
CA GLN A 107 -5.67 0.10 -8.21
C GLN A 107 -5.33 0.90 -9.46
N LYS A 108 -6.32 1.52 -10.10
CA LYS A 108 -6.12 2.52 -11.15
C LYS A 108 -6.70 3.86 -10.70
N ASP A 109 -5.85 4.89 -10.67
CA ASP A 109 -6.28 6.24 -10.32
C ASP A 109 -7.06 6.85 -11.51
N PRO A 110 -8.35 7.17 -11.36
CA PRO A 110 -9.16 7.70 -12.45
C PRO A 110 -8.80 9.13 -12.85
N GLN A 111 -8.15 9.90 -11.96
CA GLN A 111 -7.77 11.29 -12.22
C GLN A 111 -6.37 11.40 -12.84
N ARG A 112 -5.42 10.59 -12.33
CA ARG A 112 -4.01 10.67 -12.72
C ARG A 112 -3.60 9.58 -13.70
N GLY A 113 -4.45 8.58 -13.94
CA GLY A 113 -4.17 7.45 -14.82
C GLY A 113 -3.16 6.44 -14.26
N GLY A 114 -2.57 6.74 -13.11
CA GLY A 114 -1.55 5.89 -12.49
C GLY A 114 -2.11 4.56 -11.99
N VAL A 115 -1.24 3.55 -11.89
CA VAL A 115 -1.59 2.19 -11.46
C VAL A 115 -0.71 1.76 -10.32
N ARG A 116 -1.31 1.03 -9.38
CA ARG A 116 -0.62 0.30 -8.32
C ARG A 116 -1.16 -1.11 -8.27
N ILE A 117 -0.25 -2.08 -8.33
CA ILE A 117 -0.58 -3.50 -8.21
C ILE A 117 0.17 -4.01 -6.98
N TYR A 118 -0.60 -4.51 -6.03
CA TYR A 118 -0.10 -5.07 -4.77
C TYR A 118 -0.35 -6.56 -4.75
N SER A 119 0.61 -7.33 -4.30
CA SER A 119 0.38 -8.73 -3.93
C SER A 119 0.79 -8.96 -2.49
N ARG A 120 -0.02 -9.73 -1.76
CA ARG A 120 0.28 -10.09 -0.38
C ARG A 120 1.62 -10.81 -0.30
N TRP A 121 2.38 -10.54 0.73
CA TRP A 121 3.73 -11.09 0.94
C TRP A 121 3.73 -12.62 1.14
N ASP A 122 2.66 -13.18 1.73
CA ASP A 122 2.49 -14.59 2.07
C ASP A 122 1.94 -15.46 0.93
N THR A 123 1.70 -14.87 -0.24
CA THR A 123 1.13 -15.56 -1.41
C THR A 123 2.22 -15.96 -2.36
N GLY A 124 3.04 -16.60 -2.51
CA GLY A 124 4.04 -16.94 -3.57
C GLY A 124 4.01 -16.08 -4.86
N ALA A 125 3.24 -14.98 -4.88
CA ALA A 125 3.10 -14.12 -6.05
C ALA A 125 4.43 -13.48 -6.46
N ASP A 126 4.76 -13.51 -7.76
CA ASP A 126 5.87 -12.80 -8.38
C ASP A 126 5.32 -12.00 -9.57
N LEU A 127 5.33 -10.67 -9.44
CA LEU A 127 4.79 -9.77 -10.47
C LEU A 127 5.75 -9.53 -11.65
N THR A 128 6.86 -10.27 -11.76
CA THR A 128 7.85 -10.08 -12.84
C THR A 128 7.23 -10.32 -14.21
N ARG A 129 6.42 -11.36 -14.38
CA ARG A 129 5.73 -11.62 -15.67
C ARG A 129 4.75 -10.52 -16.02
N VAL A 130 3.98 -10.06 -15.03
CA VAL A 130 3.05 -8.94 -15.20
C VAL A 130 3.81 -7.68 -15.62
N TYR A 131 4.93 -7.36 -14.96
CA TYR A 131 5.80 -6.24 -15.30
C TYR A 131 6.28 -6.31 -16.76
N ASN A 132 6.82 -7.44 -17.17
CA ASN A 132 7.31 -7.62 -18.53
C ASN A 132 6.19 -7.45 -19.57
N LYS A 133 4.99 -7.96 -19.27
CA LYS A 133 3.84 -7.90 -20.16
C LYS A 133 3.27 -6.49 -20.29
N VAL A 134 3.16 -5.72 -19.19
CA VAL A 134 2.70 -4.33 -19.25
C VAL A 134 3.70 -3.44 -19.99
N LYS A 135 5.01 -3.66 -19.82
CA LYS A 135 6.03 -2.94 -20.58
C LYS A 135 6.00 -3.23 -22.08
N LEU A 136 5.69 -4.46 -22.46
CA LEU A 136 5.54 -4.84 -23.86
C LEU A 136 4.29 -4.22 -24.50
N LEU A 137 3.17 -4.19 -23.77
CA LEU A 137 1.87 -3.70 -24.26
C LEU A 137 1.74 -2.17 -24.25
N ASP A 138 2.49 -1.50 -23.39
CA ASP A 138 2.50 -0.04 -23.25
C ASP A 138 3.93 0.47 -23.00
N PRO A 139 4.79 0.42 -24.05
CA PRO A 139 6.23 0.76 -23.93
C PRO A 139 6.47 2.23 -23.62
N ASP A 140 5.51 3.11 -23.90
CA ASP A 140 5.60 4.53 -23.63
C ASP A 140 5.35 4.89 -22.17
N SER A 141 4.87 3.96 -21.36
CA SER A 141 4.59 4.17 -19.94
C SER A 141 5.77 3.75 -19.05
N ASP A 142 5.89 4.39 -17.90
CA ASP A 142 6.98 4.12 -16.98
C ASP A 142 6.49 3.20 -15.86
N TRP A 143 7.04 1.99 -15.82
CA TRP A 143 6.72 1.00 -14.81
C TRP A 143 7.91 0.72 -13.90
N PHE A 144 7.64 0.61 -12.61
CA PHE A 144 8.62 0.23 -11.59
C PHE A 144 8.17 -1.03 -10.86
N LEU A 145 8.98 -2.08 -10.93
CA LEU A 145 8.80 -3.28 -10.13
C LEU A 145 9.71 -3.20 -8.90
N HIS A 146 9.12 -3.26 -7.71
CA HIS A 146 9.87 -3.28 -6.46
C HIS A 146 10.75 -4.54 -6.37
N ALA A 147 11.92 -4.44 -5.73
CA ALA A 147 12.90 -5.55 -5.61
C ALA A 147 12.29 -6.83 -5.02
N GLY A 148 11.34 -6.70 -4.08
CA GLY A 148 10.57 -7.82 -3.52
C GLY A 148 9.53 -8.43 -4.46
N LYS A 149 9.37 -7.92 -5.70
CA LYS A 149 8.46 -8.42 -6.75
C LYS A 149 6.96 -8.48 -6.35
N LYS A 150 6.60 -7.91 -5.21
CA LYS A 150 5.24 -7.88 -4.65
C LYS A 150 4.49 -6.59 -4.95
N PHE A 151 5.18 -5.61 -5.52
CA PHE A 151 4.62 -4.30 -5.77
C PHE A 151 5.08 -3.76 -7.12
N LEU A 152 4.11 -3.45 -7.98
CA LEU A 152 4.31 -2.90 -9.32
C LEU A 152 3.60 -1.56 -9.43
N LEU A 153 4.34 -0.54 -9.83
CA LEU A 153 3.89 0.85 -9.91
C LEU A 153 3.98 1.40 -11.32
N ASN A 154 2.99 2.18 -11.68
CA ASN A 154 3.04 3.13 -12.79
C ASN A 154 2.56 4.48 -12.25
N GLN A 155 3.37 5.52 -12.38
CA GLN A 155 3.10 6.87 -11.85
C GLN A 155 2.86 6.89 -10.32
N ALA A 156 3.94 6.88 -9.55
CA ALA A 156 3.86 7.11 -8.11
C ALA A 156 3.61 8.60 -7.80
N SER A 157 2.87 8.86 -6.73
CA SER A 157 2.63 10.24 -6.24
C SER A 157 3.92 10.99 -5.89
N VAL A 158 5.00 10.26 -5.61
CA VAL A 158 6.32 10.78 -5.26
C VAL A 158 7.17 11.06 -6.50
N ASN A 159 6.96 10.33 -7.59
CA ASN A 159 7.70 10.51 -8.85
C ASN A 159 6.78 11.10 -9.94
N LYS A 160 6.66 12.42 -9.94
CA LYS A 160 5.79 13.16 -10.87
C LYS A 160 6.21 13.07 -12.34
N GLY A 161 7.43 12.59 -12.64
CA GLY A 161 7.94 12.45 -14.00
C GLY A 161 7.53 11.15 -14.70
N MET A 162 6.94 10.18 -14.00
CA MET A 162 6.53 8.92 -14.62
C MET A 162 5.33 9.10 -15.54
N ARG A 163 5.44 8.58 -16.75
CA ARG A 163 4.35 8.60 -17.77
C ARG A 163 3.28 7.55 -17.40
N PRO A 164 2.00 7.97 -17.26
CA PRO A 164 0.92 7.06 -16.89
C PRO A 164 0.62 6.05 -18.00
N THR A 165 0.14 4.87 -17.61
CA THR A 165 -0.26 3.83 -18.56
C THR A 165 -1.61 4.11 -19.19
N LYS A 166 -1.71 3.79 -20.51
CA LYS A 166 -2.98 3.80 -21.27
C LYS A 166 -3.81 2.53 -21.05
N LEU A 167 -3.23 1.49 -20.43
CA LEU A 167 -3.95 0.25 -20.16
C LEU A 167 -5.15 0.48 -19.23
N SER A 168 -6.31 -0.05 -19.59
CA SER A 168 -7.51 0.01 -18.75
C SER A 168 -7.37 -0.92 -17.54
N LEU A 169 -8.21 -0.71 -16.51
CA LEU A 169 -8.25 -1.60 -15.34
C LEU A 169 -8.58 -3.04 -15.75
N GLU A 170 -9.52 -3.19 -16.67
CA GLU A 170 -9.98 -4.47 -17.19
C GLU A 170 -8.81 -5.21 -17.90
N LYS A 171 -8.01 -4.49 -18.72
CA LYS A 171 -6.84 -5.06 -19.38
C LYS A 171 -5.75 -5.46 -18.40
N LEU A 172 -5.53 -4.68 -17.36
CA LEU A 172 -4.59 -5.02 -16.28
C LEU A 172 -5.04 -6.30 -15.55
N ILE A 173 -6.34 -6.42 -15.27
CA ILE A 173 -6.91 -7.64 -14.66
C ILE A 173 -6.68 -8.87 -15.54
N GLU A 174 -6.89 -8.77 -16.87
CA GLU A 174 -6.62 -9.86 -17.82
C GLU A 174 -5.15 -10.30 -17.73
N ILE A 175 -4.22 -9.35 -17.77
CA ILE A 175 -2.79 -9.64 -17.68
C ILE A 175 -2.44 -10.39 -16.38
N ILE A 176 -3.03 -10.00 -15.28
CA ILE A 176 -2.75 -10.57 -13.96
C ILE A 176 -3.36 -11.98 -13.80
N LYS A 177 -4.49 -12.26 -14.47
CA LYS A 177 -5.09 -13.60 -14.46
C LYS A 177 -4.19 -14.66 -15.09
N GLU A 178 -3.32 -14.26 -16.01
CA GLU A 178 -2.39 -15.16 -16.67
C GLU A 178 -1.08 -15.44 -15.87
N GLY A 179 -0.81 -14.67 -14.83
CA GLY A 179 0.34 -14.83 -13.92
C GLY A 179 1.62 -14.21 -14.40
#